data_09139bfcccb02870486be12c08cf20ab
#
_entry.id   09139bfcccb02870486be12c08cf20ab
#
_cell.length_a   1.000
_cell.length_b   1.000
_cell.length_c   1.000
_cell.angle_alpha   90.00
_cell.angle_beta   90.00
_cell.angle_gamma   90.00
#
_symmetry.space_group_name_H-M   'P 1'
#
loop_
_entity.id
_entity.type
_entity.pdbx_description
1 polymer ?
#
loop_
_entity_poly.entity_id
_entity_poly.type
_entity_poly.pdbx_seq_one_letter_code
_entity_poly.pdbx_strand_id
1 'polypeptide(L)'
;MRQAKILFRDEEAGILTQDDTGSFIFRYHDAWLTDSSKPSISLTLPKMTQVFQSKSLFPFFYHILPEGFNKQFVCKYNRIDQNDDFGLLMTTAKYDSIGAVNVIKIDNP
;
A
#
# COMPACT_ATOMS: atom_id res chain seq x y z
N MET A 1 -7.67 -11.42 6.70
CA MET A 1 -7.53 -9.98 6.41
C MET A 1 -6.12 -9.52 6.73
N ARG A 2 -5.49 -8.81 5.81
CA ARG A 2 -4.15 -8.26 6.02
C ARG A 2 -4.22 -6.74 5.89
N GLN A 3 -3.45 -6.02 6.70
CA GLN A 3 -3.45 -4.56 6.69
C GLN A 3 -2.04 -4.01 6.74
N ALA A 4 -1.87 -2.83 6.16
CA ALA A 4 -0.62 -2.08 6.18
C ALA A 4 -0.90 -0.60 6.41
N LYS A 5 -0.01 0.05 7.14
CA LYS A 5 -0.01 1.51 7.30
C LYS A 5 0.62 2.13 6.06
N ILE A 6 -0.02 3.16 5.55
CA ILE A 6 0.52 3.95 4.45
C ILE A 6 1.02 5.26 5.05
N LEU A 7 2.34 5.44 4.97
CA LEU A 7 2.99 6.65 5.48
C LEU A 7 3.33 7.58 4.33
N PHE A 8 3.18 8.87 4.56
CA PHE A 8 3.62 9.91 3.64
C PHE A 8 4.54 10.85 4.41
N ARG A 9 5.82 10.90 4.00
CA ARG A 9 6.86 11.65 4.70
C ARG A 9 6.88 11.33 6.20
N ASP A 10 6.85 10.02 6.50
CA ASP A 10 6.89 9.46 7.85
C ASP A 10 5.65 9.75 8.72
N GLU A 11 4.58 10.32 8.13
CA GLU A 11 3.31 10.50 8.80
C GLU A 11 2.27 9.51 8.27
N GLU A 12 1.49 8.92 9.17
CA GLU A 12 0.49 7.93 8.79
C GLU A 12 -0.69 8.59 8.09
N ALA A 13 -0.84 8.30 6.79
CA ALA A 13 -1.89 8.89 5.96
C ALA A 13 -3.16 8.04 5.92
N GLY A 14 -3.01 6.71 6.00
CA GLY A 14 -4.15 5.82 5.90
C GLY A 14 -3.77 4.36 6.06
N ILE A 15 -4.75 3.49 5.82
CA ILE A 15 -4.61 2.04 5.95
C ILE A 15 -5.00 1.38 4.62
N LEU A 16 -4.14 0.49 4.13
CA LEU A 16 -4.44 -0.39 3.01
C LEU A 16 -4.78 -1.76 3.56
N THR A 17 -5.92 -2.28 3.15
CA THR A 17 -6.44 -3.57 3.61
C THR A 17 -6.65 -4.50 2.42
N GLN A 18 -6.26 -5.77 2.56
CA GLN A 18 -6.76 -6.84 1.70
C GLN A 18 -7.70 -7.69 2.52
N ASP A 19 -8.98 -7.75 2.13
CA ASP A 19 -9.99 -8.50 2.86
C ASP A 19 -9.92 -9.99 2.54
N ASP A 20 -10.80 -10.78 3.16
CA ASP A 20 -10.80 -12.24 3.00
C ASP A 20 -11.24 -12.68 1.61
N THR A 21 -11.87 -11.79 0.83
CA THR A 21 -12.23 -12.08 -0.57
C THR A 21 -11.10 -11.77 -1.54
N GLY A 22 -10.02 -11.17 -1.06
CA GLY A 22 -8.90 -10.75 -1.90
C GLY A 22 -9.03 -9.35 -2.46
N SER A 23 -10.11 -8.63 -2.15
CA SER A 23 -10.29 -7.24 -2.57
C SER A 23 -9.45 -6.29 -1.73
N PHE A 24 -9.09 -5.15 -2.32
CA PHE A 24 -8.27 -4.14 -1.66
C PHE A 24 -9.10 -2.92 -1.29
N ILE A 25 -8.83 -2.37 -0.10
CA ILE A 25 -9.49 -1.17 0.41
C ILE A 25 -8.41 -0.23 0.91
N PHE A 26 -8.42 1.02 0.42
CA PHE A 26 -7.57 2.07 0.97
C PHE A 26 -8.45 3.11 1.64
N ARG A 27 -8.13 3.43 2.90
CA ARG A 27 -8.87 4.44 3.66
C ARG A 27 -7.90 5.47 4.22
N TYR A 28 -8.13 6.75 3.89
CA TYR A 28 -7.42 7.85 4.56
C TYR A 28 -7.87 7.96 6.01
N HIS A 29 -6.94 8.25 6.91
CA HIS A 29 -7.29 8.62 8.28
C HIS A 29 -8.07 9.94 8.29
N ASP A 30 -8.99 10.07 9.24
CA ASP A 30 -9.79 11.28 9.37
C ASP A 30 -8.91 12.53 9.50
N ALA A 31 -7.87 12.46 10.34
CA ALA A 31 -6.96 13.58 10.54
C ALA A 31 -6.23 13.99 9.27
N TRP A 32 -5.87 13.02 8.41
CA TRP A 32 -5.22 13.32 7.14
C TRP A 32 -6.20 13.90 6.14
N LEU A 33 -7.39 13.30 6.07
CA LEU A 33 -8.42 13.71 5.13
C LEU A 33 -8.88 15.16 5.34
N THR A 34 -9.04 15.55 6.60
CA THR A 34 -9.56 16.88 6.96
C THR A 34 -8.50 17.96 7.00
N ASP A 35 -7.23 17.60 6.99
CA ASP A 35 -6.12 18.57 7.04
C ASP A 35 -5.78 19.05 5.62
N SER A 36 -6.16 20.28 5.30
CA SER A 36 -5.93 20.84 3.97
C SER A 36 -4.45 21.04 3.64
N SER A 37 -3.56 21.01 4.63
CA SER A 37 -2.12 21.10 4.41
C SER A 37 -1.51 19.77 3.99
N LYS A 38 -2.25 18.65 4.12
CA LYS A 38 -1.78 17.32 3.74
C LYS A 38 -2.24 16.98 2.33
N PRO A 39 -1.33 16.52 1.45
CA PRO A 39 -1.71 16.19 0.08
C PRO A 39 -2.36 14.82 -0.04
N SER A 40 -3.01 14.56 -1.19
CA SER A 40 -3.35 13.21 -1.60
C SER A 40 -2.05 12.41 -1.80
N ILE A 41 -2.04 11.12 -1.45
CA ILE A 41 -0.83 10.30 -1.64
C ILE A 41 -0.58 10.00 -3.11
N SER A 42 -1.63 10.09 -3.94
CA SER A 42 -1.56 9.87 -5.38
C SER A 42 -2.68 10.62 -6.07
N LEU A 43 -2.46 10.98 -7.34
CA LEU A 43 -3.50 11.58 -8.18
C LEU A 43 -4.68 10.63 -8.38
N THR A 44 -4.43 9.32 -8.32
CA THR A 44 -5.48 8.30 -8.48
C THR A 44 -6.22 7.98 -7.19
N LEU A 45 -5.76 8.52 -6.06
CA LEU A 45 -6.39 8.35 -4.75
C LEU A 45 -6.63 9.72 -4.11
N PRO A 46 -7.44 10.58 -4.76
CA PRO A 46 -7.62 11.96 -4.29
C PRO A 46 -8.39 12.03 -2.98
N LYS A 47 -8.03 12.97 -2.12
CA LYS A 47 -8.65 13.19 -0.80
C LYS A 47 -10.12 13.61 -0.87
N MET A 48 -10.68 13.75 -2.05
CA MET A 48 -12.12 14.01 -2.22
C MET A 48 -12.97 12.85 -1.73
N THR A 49 -12.39 11.64 -1.69
CA THR A 49 -13.04 10.42 -1.20
C THR A 49 -12.16 9.81 -0.12
N GLN A 50 -12.76 9.36 0.97
CA GLN A 50 -12.01 8.76 2.08
C GLN A 50 -11.69 7.29 1.83
N VAL A 51 -12.61 6.53 1.24
CA VAL A 51 -12.49 5.09 1.09
C VAL A 51 -12.49 4.72 -0.39
N PHE A 52 -11.51 3.93 -0.79
CA PHE A 52 -11.39 3.39 -2.15
C PHE A 52 -11.41 1.88 -2.05
N GLN A 53 -12.08 1.22 -3.00
CA GLN A 53 -12.17 -0.23 -3.06
C GLN A 53 -11.89 -0.73 -4.47
N SER A 54 -11.17 -1.85 -4.59
CA SER A 54 -10.83 -2.44 -5.88
C SER A 54 -10.64 -3.95 -5.72
N LYS A 55 -10.96 -4.70 -6.76
CA LYS A 55 -10.73 -6.14 -6.81
C LYS A 55 -9.26 -6.49 -7.00
N SER A 56 -8.49 -5.55 -7.53
CA SER A 56 -7.05 -5.69 -7.72
C SER A 56 -6.33 -4.57 -6.99
N LEU A 57 -5.01 -4.75 -6.76
CA LEU A 57 -4.21 -3.72 -6.10
C LEU A 57 -4.28 -2.41 -6.91
N PHE A 58 -4.44 -1.29 -6.20
CA PHE A 58 -4.54 0.02 -6.83
C PHE A 58 -3.30 0.30 -7.68
N PRO A 59 -3.45 0.92 -8.85
CA PRO A 59 -2.32 1.18 -9.76
C PRO A 59 -1.13 1.86 -9.10
N PHE A 60 -1.38 2.81 -8.19
CA PHE A 60 -0.32 3.51 -7.48
C PHE A 60 0.59 2.51 -6.74
N PHE A 61 0.00 1.56 -6.00
CA PHE A 61 0.76 0.57 -5.25
C PHE A 61 1.34 -0.50 -6.17
N TYR A 62 0.61 -0.87 -7.21
CA TYR A 62 1.08 -1.87 -8.17
C TYR A 62 2.37 -1.42 -8.85
N HIS A 63 2.48 -0.13 -9.18
CA HIS A 63 3.66 0.42 -9.85
C HIS A 63 4.90 0.47 -8.94
N ILE A 64 4.73 0.30 -7.63
CA ILE A 64 5.85 0.21 -6.68
C ILE A 64 6.47 -1.19 -6.68
N LEU A 65 5.73 -2.20 -7.12
CA LEU A 65 6.18 -3.58 -7.07
C LEU A 65 7.36 -3.82 -8.00
N PRO A 66 8.33 -4.68 -7.59
CA PRO A 66 9.40 -5.07 -8.50
C PRO A 66 8.86 -5.86 -9.68
N GLU A 67 9.54 -5.76 -10.82
CA GLU A 67 9.13 -6.40 -12.07
C GLU A 67 10.20 -7.37 -12.57
N GLY A 68 9.79 -8.33 -13.39
CA GLY A 68 10.68 -9.23 -14.12
C GLY A 68 11.59 -10.02 -13.19
N PHE A 69 12.88 -9.99 -13.47
CA PHE A 69 13.90 -10.74 -12.74
C PHE A 69 13.95 -10.32 -11.26
N ASN A 70 13.80 -9.03 -10.98
CA ASN A 70 13.80 -8.53 -9.61
C ASN A 70 12.63 -9.10 -8.81
N LYS A 71 11.46 -9.21 -9.43
CA LYS A 71 10.29 -9.79 -8.80
C LYS A 71 10.53 -11.25 -8.45
N GLN A 72 11.07 -12.03 -9.39
CA GLN A 72 11.38 -13.45 -9.18
C GLN A 72 12.37 -13.62 -8.03
N PHE A 73 13.42 -12.82 -8.03
CA PHE A 73 14.46 -12.89 -7.00
C PHE A 73 13.89 -12.57 -5.62
N VAL A 74 13.14 -11.49 -5.50
CA VAL A 74 12.55 -11.07 -4.22
C VAL A 74 11.57 -12.12 -3.70
N CYS A 75 10.73 -12.65 -4.57
CA CYS A 75 9.75 -13.67 -4.18
C CYS A 75 10.44 -14.94 -3.71
N LYS A 76 11.45 -15.40 -4.43
CA LYS A 76 12.19 -16.61 -4.07
C LYS A 76 12.95 -16.44 -2.76
N TYR A 77 13.63 -15.30 -2.61
CA TYR A 77 14.43 -15.03 -1.42
C TYR A 77 13.58 -14.92 -0.16
N ASN A 78 12.41 -14.27 -0.27
CA ASN A 78 11.52 -14.04 0.86
C ASN A 78 10.41 -15.07 0.97
N ARG A 79 10.37 -16.07 0.09
CA ARG A 79 9.34 -17.12 0.05
C ARG A 79 7.94 -16.55 -0.09
N ILE A 80 7.77 -15.61 -1.02
CA ILE A 80 6.50 -14.98 -1.32
C ILE A 80 6.00 -15.50 -2.67
N ASP A 81 4.70 -15.82 -2.74
CA ASP A 81 4.06 -16.18 -3.99
C ASP A 81 4.10 -14.98 -4.95
N GLN A 82 4.48 -15.23 -6.22
CA GLN A 82 4.57 -14.18 -7.23
C GLN A 82 3.22 -13.50 -7.50
N ASN A 83 2.12 -14.17 -7.18
CA ASN A 83 0.77 -13.63 -7.34
C ASN A 83 0.26 -12.92 -6.08
N ASP A 84 1.05 -12.92 -5.01
CA ASP A 84 0.70 -12.25 -3.77
C ASP A 84 1.22 -10.80 -3.77
N ASP A 85 0.50 -9.92 -4.46
CA ASP A 85 0.89 -8.52 -4.60
C ASP A 85 1.00 -7.81 -3.27
N PHE A 86 0.09 -8.08 -2.33
CA PHE A 86 0.10 -7.44 -1.01
C PHE A 86 1.32 -7.87 -0.20
N GLY A 87 1.63 -9.17 -0.18
CA GLY A 87 2.82 -9.68 0.51
C GLY A 87 4.10 -9.08 -0.07
N LEU A 88 4.18 -9.00 -1.40
CA LEU A 88 5.31 -8.41 -2.10
C LEU A 88 5.46 -6.92 -1.75
N LEU A 89 4.34 -6.19 -1.75
CA LEU A 89 4.32 -4.76 -1.41
C LEU A 89 4.83 -4.52 0.01
N MET A 90 4.34 -5.30 0.99
CA MET A 90 4.75 -5.15 2.38
C MET A 90 6.22 -5.50 2.60
N THR A 91 6.77 -6.41 1.81
CA THR A 91 8.17 -6.82 1.94
C THR A 91 9.12 -5.79 1.35
N THR A 92 8.75 -5.19 0.22
CA THR A 92 9.66 -4.30 -0.53
C THR A 92 9.49 -2.83 -0.18
N ALA A 93 8.27 -2.37 0.01
CA ALA A 93 7.99 -0.93 0.13
C ALA A 93 8.28 -0.35 1.52
N LYS A 94 8.61 -1.18 2.51
CA LYS A 94 9.01 -0.66 3.82
C LYS A 94 10.44 -0.10 3.81
N TYR A 95 11.28 -0.58 2.89
CA TYR A 95 12.66 -0.12 2.76
C TYR A 95 12.82 0.87 1.62
N ASP A 96 12.11 0.62 0.52
CA ASP A 96 12.13 1.49 -0.64
C ASP A 96 10.84 2.30 -0.67
N SER A 97 10.98 3.61 -0.72
CA SER A 97 9.83 4.49 -0.88
C SER A 97 9.76 4.98 -2.33
N ILE A 98 8.55 5.11 -2.87
CA ILE A 98 8.36 5.86 -4.10
C ILE A 98 7.96 7.26 -3.69
N GLY A 99 8.87 8.20 -3.98
CA GLY A 99 8.70 9.54 -3.48
C GLY A 99 8.69 9.53 -1.96
N ALA A 100 7.59 9.99 -1.36
CA ALA A 100 7.47 10.13 0.08
C ALA A 100 6.66 8.98 0.73
N VAL A 101 6.21 7.98 -0.04
CA VAL A 101 5.28 6.95 0.46
C VAL A 101 6.02 5.69 0.91
N ASN A 102 5.72 5.24 2.11
CA ASN A 102 6.17 3.95 2.65
C ASN A 102 4.97 3.09 3.05
N VAL A 103 5.16 1.77 2.97
CA VAL A 103 4.12 0.79 3.33
C VAL A 103 4.67 -0.08 4.45
N ILE A 104 4.00 -0.10 5.60
CA ILE A 104 4.45 -0.84 6.77
C ILE A 104 3.36 -1.82 7.21
N LYS A 105 3.72 -3.10 7.26
CA LYS A 105 2.79 -4.14 7.69
C LYS A 105 2.28 -3.89 9.10
N ILE A 106 0.97 -4.08 9.29
CA ILE A 106 0.37 -4.10 10.62
C ILE A 106 0.31 -5.54 11.07
N ASP A 107 1.01 -5.84 12.17
CA ASP A 107 0.93 -7.14 12.79
C ASP A 107 -0.30 -7.17 13.68
N ASN A 108 -1.25 -8.04 13.35
CA ASN A 108 -2.41 -8.27 14.19
C ASN A 108 -2.05 -9.29 15.25
N PRO A 109 -2.38 -9.02 16.51
CA PRO A 109 -2.16 -10.00 17.58
C PRO A 109 -3.03 -11.23 17.39
#